data_39ecba4c75b7dba47e238535f1c715cb
#
_entry.id   39ecba4c75b7dba47e238535f1c715cb
#
_cell.length_a   1.000
_cell.length_b   1.000
_cell.length_c   1.000
_cell.angle_alpha   90.00
_cell.angle_beta   90.00
_cell.angle_gamma   90.00
#
_symmetry.space_group_name_H-M   'P 1'
#
loop_
_entity.id
_entity.type
_entity.pdbx_description
1 polymer ?
#
loop_
_entity_poly.entity_id
_entity_poly.type
_entity_poly.pdbx_seq_one_letter_code
_entity_poly.pdbx_strand_id
1 'polypeptide(L)'
;MATPRLRQVCLVAPALAAPERALAAVLGAASCHRDPHLARYGLENVIFRLGDRFIEIVAPTEDAKLRLLTVKLALKKLAANLRVPR
;
A
#
# COMPACT_ATOMS: atom_id res chain seq x y z
N MET A 1 14.55 14.03 -29.10
CA MET A 1 14.26 13.84 -27.68
C MET A 1 12.92 13.15 -27.50
N ALA A 2 12.86 12.04 -26.79
CA ALA A 2 11.59 11.34 -26.57
C ALA A 2 10.70 12.16 -25.62
N THR A 3 9.42 12.28 -25.96
CA THR A 3 8.45 12.91 -25.07
C THR A 3 8.24 12.02 -23.84
N PRO A 4 8.28 12.58 -22.61
CA PRO A 4 7.97 11.79 -21.42
C PRO A 4 6.57 11.19 -21.53
N ARG A 5 6.45 9.90 -21.18
CA ARG A 5 5.18 9.20 -21.17
C ARG A 5 4.91 8.62 -19.80
N LEU A 6 3.70 8.85 -19.32
CA LEU A 6 3.25 8.23 -18.08
C LEU A 6 2.93 6.76 -18.36
N ARG A 7 3.70 5.85 -17.79
CA ARG A 7 3.49 4.41 -17.96
C ARG A 7 2.88 3.73 -16.76
N GLN A 8 3.07 4.31 -15.57
CA GLN A 8 2.59 3.71 -14.34
C GLN A 8 2.03 4.76 -13.41
N VAL A 9 0.91 4.44 -12.79
CA VAL A 9 0.34 5.18 -11.68
C VAL A 9 0.37 4.26 -10.47
N CYS A 10 0.96 4.73 -9.37
CA CYS A 10 0.99 3.98 -8.13
C CYS A 10 0.06 4.64 -7.11
N LEU A 11 -0.91 3.88 -6.62
CA LEU A 11 -1.86 4.31 -5.61
C LEU A 11 -1.51 3.62 -4.29
N VAL A 12 -1.64 4.36 -3.20
CA VAL A 12 -1.41 3.81 -1.86
C VAL A 12 -2.75 3.71 -1.15
N ALA A 13 -3.01 2.57 -0.54
CA ALA A 13 -4.26 2.32 0.17
C ALA A 13 -3.97 1.66 1.52
N PRO A 14 -4.86 1.83 2.52
CA PRO A 14 -4.68 1.19 3.83
C PRO A 14 -4.92 -0.31 3.79
N ALA A 15 -5.67 -0.81 2.81
CA ALA A 15 -5.90 -2.23 2.58
C ALA A 15 -6.09 -2.45 1.09
N LEU A 16 -5.75 -3.65 0.61
CA LEU A 16 -5.71 -3.93 -0.81
C LEU A 16 -7.06 -4.38 -1.40
N ALA A 17 -7.83 -5.16 -0.65
CA ALA A 17 -8.99 -5.86 -1.18
C ALA A 17 -10.09 -4.95 -1.77
N ALA A 18 -10.48 -3.90 -1.06
CA ALA A 18 -11.55 -3.01 -1.50
C ALA A 18 -11.17 -2.21 -2.75
N PRO A 19 -10.01 -1.52 -2.79
CA PRO A 19 -9.63 -0.80 -4.01
C PRO A 19 -9.34 -1.73 -5.19
N GLU A 20 -8.84 -2.95 -4.93
CA GLU A 20 -8.66 -3.93 -5.99
C GLU A 20 -10.00 -4.30 -6.65
N ARG A 21 -11.01 -4.59 -5.85
CA ARG A 21 -12.35 -4.91 -6.37
C ARG A 21 -12.97 -3.74 -7.13
N ALA A 22 -12.84 -2.54 -6.57
CA ALA A 22 -13.39 -1.34 -7.19
C ALA A 22 -12.73 -1.06 -8.55
N LEU A 23 -11.42 -1.17 -8.62
CA LEU A 23 -10.68 -0.92 -9.84
C LEU A 23 -10.94 -2.01 -10.88
N ALA A 24 -11.03 -3.27 -10.47
CA ALA A 24 -11.38 -4.37 -11.36
C ALA A 24 -12.76 -4.15 -11.99
N ALA A 25 -13.73 -3.68 -11.21
CA ALA A 25 -15.08 -3.38 -11.71
C ALA A 25 -15.08 -2.24 -12.72
N VAL A 26 -14.33 -1.17 -12.44
CA VAL A 26 -14.25 -0.01 -13.33
C VAL A 26 -13.55 -0.36 -14.64
N LEU A 27 -12.46 -1.11 -14.56
CA LEU A 27 -11.66 -1.47 -15.74
C LEU A 27 -12.23 -2.67 -16.50
N GLY A 28 -13.15 -3.42 -15.91
CA GLY A 28 -13.66 -4.66 -16.49
C GLY A 28 -12.58 -5.73 -16.62
N ALA A 29 -11.56 -5.71 -15.77
CA ALA A 29 -10.43 -6.61 -15.84
C ALA A 29 -9.96 -7.02 -14.45
N ALA A 30 -9.45 -8.24 -14.35
CA ALA A 30 -8.81 -8.71 -13.12
C ALA A 30 -7.39 -8.17 -13.02
N SER A 31 -6.87 -8.12 -11.79
CA SER A 31 -5.47 -7.83 -11.56
C SER A 31 -4.59 -8.91 -12.18
N CYS A 32 -3.43 -8.52 -12.70
CA CYS A 32 -2.57 -9.45 -13.45
C CYS A 32 -1.30 -9.85 -12.71
N HIS A 33 -0.92 -9.13 -11.66
CA HIS A 33 0.36 -9.40 -11.01
C HIS A 33 0.36 -8.98 -9.54
N ARG A 34 1.04 -9.79 -8.73
CA ARG A 34 1.38 -9.50 -7.34
C ARG A 34 2.83 -9.84 -7.13
N ASP A 35 3.56 -8.98 -6.41
CA ASP A 35 4.97 -9.20 -6.14
C ASP A 35 5.13 -9.75 -4.71
N PRO A 36 5.48 -11.04 -4.56
CA PRO A 36 5.63 -11.63 -3.23
C PRO A 36 6.83 -11.09 -2.45
N HIS A 37 7.80 -10.48 -3.12
CA HIS A 37 8.98 -9.93 -2.45
C HIS A 37 8.67 -8.69 -1.62
N LEU A 38 7.56 -8.01 -1.88
CA LEU A 38 7.17 -6.84 -1.11
C LEU A 38 6.83 -7.18 0.34
N ALA A 39 6.47 -8.42 0.62
CA ALA A 39 6.14 -8.85 1.97
C ALA A 39 7.28 -8.63 2.97
N ARG A 40 8.54 -8.71 2.53
CA ARG A 40 9.70 -8.45 3.38
C ARG A 40 9.75 -7.01 3.89
N TYR A 41 9.10 -6.10 3.18
CA TYR A 41 9.00 -4.68 3.54
C TYR A 41 7.67 -4.35 4.23
N GLY A 42 6.87 -5.36 4.55
CA GLY A 42 5.55 -5.15 5.13
C GLY A 42 4.52 -4.61 4.15
N LEU A 43 4.74 -4.84 2.86
CA LEU A 43 3.89 -4.33 1.80
C LEU A 43 3.31 -5.47 0.97
N GLU A 44 2.17 -5.20 0.36
CA GLU A 44 1.56 -6.03 -0.68
C GLU A 44 1.08 -5.13 -1.80
N ASN A 45 0.98 -5.67 -2.99
CA ASN A 45 0.55 -4.90 -4.16
C ASN A 45 -0.33 -5.71 -5.08
N VAL A 46 -0.98 -5.00 -5.97
CA VAL A 46 -1.67 -5.57 -7.13
C VAL A 46 -1.45 -4.65 -8.31
N ILE A 47 -1.21 -5.22 -9.48
CA ILE A 47 -0.98 -4.46 -10.70
C ILE A 47 -2.06 -4.81 -11.73
N PHE A 48 -2.64 -3.77 -12.30
CA PHE A 48 -3.56 -3.87 -13.43
C PHE A 48 -2.85 -3.37 -14.69
N ARG A 49 -2.85 -4.20 -15.71
CA ARG A 49 -2.23 -3.84 -16.98
C ARG A 49 -3.26 -3.22 -17.92
N LEU A 50 -2.91 -2.07 -18.48
CA LEU A 50 -3.73 -1.33 -19.44
C LEU A 50 -2.91 -1.10 -20.70
N GLY A 51 -2.86 -2.10 -21.61
CA GLY A 51 -2.00 -2.04 -22.77
C GLY A 51 -0.52 -2.01 -22.37
N ASP A 52 0.17 -0.93 -22.67
CA ASP A 52 1.56 -0.71 -22.30
C ASP A 52 1.71 0.11 -21.00
N ARG A 53 0.62 0.31 -20.28
CA ARG A 53 0.58 1.10 -19.05
C ARG A 53 0.09 0.24 -17.89
N PHE A 54 0.34 0.71 -16.68
CA PHE A 54 0.03 -0.04 -15.48
C PHE A 54 -0.58 0.87 -14.42
N ILE A 55 -1.51 0.31 -13.66
CA ILE A 55 -1.95 0.90 -12.40
C ILE A 55 -1.56 -0.08 -11.31
N GLU A 56 -0.82 0.40 -10.32
CA GLU A 56 -0.43 -0.39 -9.16
C GLU A 56 -1.10 0.14 -7.91
N ILE A 57 -1.60 -0.76 -7.08
CA ILE A 57 -2.09 -0.42 -5.75
C ILE A 57 -1.15 -1.08 -4.76
N VAL A 58 -0.65 -0.31 -3.79
CA VAL A 58 0.23 -0.78 -2.72
C VAL A 58 -0.46 -0.55 -1.40
N ALA A 59 -0.41 -1.54 -0.52
CA ALA A 59 -0.99 -1.45 0.81
C ALA A 59 -0.07 -2.14 1.82
N PRO A 60 -0.12 -1.74 3.11
CA PRO A 60 0.59 -2.48 4.14
C PRO A 60 -0.08 -3.83 4.36
N THR A 61 0.73 -4.85 4.67
CA THR A 61 0.20 -6.15 5.07
C THR A 61 -0.45 -6.06 6.46
N GLU A 62 -1.30 -7.02 6.79
CA GLU A 62 -1.91 -7.06 8.13
C GLU A 62 -0.85 -7.16 9.21
N ASP A 63 0.22 -7.93 8.99
CA ASP A 63 1.34 -8.04 9.92
C ASP A 63 2.03 -6.69 10.15
N ALA A 64 2.27 -5.94 9.09
CA ALA A 64 2.86 -4.60 9.19
C ALA A 64 1.96 -3.63 9.95
N LYS A 65 0.64 -3.71 9.76
CA LYS A 65 -0.33 -2.90 10.50
C LYS A 65 -0.28 -3.20 12.00
N LEU A 66 -0.18 -4.48 12.37
CA LEU A 66 -0.08 -4.88 13.76
C LEU A 66 1.22 -4.37 14.39
N ARG A 67 2.33 -4.46 13.67
CA ARG A 67 3.62 -3.91 14.14
C ARG A 67 3.54 -2.41 14.35
N LEU A 68 2.94 -1.69 13.43
CA LEU A 68 2.76 -0.24 13.56
C LEU A 68 1.89 0.11 14.76
N LEU A 69 0.81 -0.64 14.98
CA LEU A 69 -0.05 -0.44 16.13
C LEU A 69 0.71 -0.68 17.44
N THR A 70 1.53 -1.73 17.49
CA THR A 70 2.37 -2.04 18.65
C THR A 70 3.34 -0.90 18.94
N VAL A 71 3.99 -0.36 17.92
CA VAL A 71 4.89 0.79 18.06
C VAL A 71 4.15 2.02 18.56
N LYS A 72 2.97 2.30 18.01
CA LYS A 72 2.14 3.43 18.47
C LYS A 72 1.77 3.30 19.95
N LEU A 73 1.39 2.11 20.38
CA LEU A 73 1.05 1.86 21.78
C LEU A 73 2.27 2.02 22.68
N ALA A 74 3.43 1.54 22.26
CA ALA A 74 4.68 1.69 23.01
C ALA A 74 5.05 3.18 23.15
N LEU A 75 4.92 3.95 22.07
CA LEU A 75 5.18 5.39 22.11
C LEU A 75 4.21 6.13 23.01
N LYS A 76 2.95 5.74 23.03
CA LYS A 76 1.96 6.32 23.95
C LYS A 76 2.33 6.07 25.42
N LYS A 77 2.75 4.84 25.74
CA LYS A 77 3.19 4.50 27.09
C LYS A 77 4.42 5.30 27.50
N LEU A 78 5.39 5.42 26.59
CA LEU A 78 6.59 6.20 26.84
C LEU A 78 6.26 7.67 27.07
N ALA A 79 5.40 8.26 26.25
CA ALA A 79 4.97 9.64 26.40
C ALA A 79 4.22 9.87 27.72
N ALA A 80 3.41 8.90 28.16
CA ALA A 80 2.71 8.98 29.44
C ALA A 80 3.69 8.95 30.63
N ASN A 81 4.82 8.22 30.49
CA ASN A 81 5.84 8.13 31.53
C ASN A 81 6.79 9.33 31.53
N LEU A 82 6.94 9.98 30.38
CA LEU A 82 7.74 11.19 30.24
C LEU A 82 6.85 12.40 30.52
N ARG A 83 6.69 12.72 31.78
CA ARG A 83 5.97 13.94 32.15
C ARG A 83 6.84 15.14 31.83
N VAL A 84 6.47 15.86 30.81
CA VAL A 84 7.10 17.12 30.50
C VAL A 84 6.47 18.20 31.39
N PRO A 85 7.24 18.86 32.26
CA PRO A 85 6.69 19.97 33.04
C PRO A 85 6.23 21.07 32.09
N ARG A 86 5.03 21.52 32.30
CA ARG A 86 4.52 22.64 31.51
C ARG A 86 4.98 23.96 32.12
#